data_49e92573d03e5c7a070ef87299d3120a
#
_entry.id   49e92573d03e5c7a070ef87299d3120a
#
_cell.length_a   1.000
_cell.length_b   1.000
_cell.length_c   1.000
_cell.angle_alpha   90.00
_cell.angle_beta   90.00
_cell.angle_gamma   90.00
#
_symmetry.space_group_name_H-M   'P 1'
#
loop_
_entity.id
_entity.type
_entity.pdbx_description
1 polymer ?
#
loop_
_entity_poly.entity_id
_entity_poly.type
_entity_poly.pdbx_seq_one_letter_code
_entity_poly.pdbx_strand_id
1 'polypeptide(L)'
;MKKYILILLALLFVGFSYAQTEDNKEKTLEELITPQFKECENINIPENKRFVCFKERLDKHVRNTFKYPEKAIKKKIVGRVDITFCINTDGTITTISVKAPHKLLENEAKRIIESLPTLIPAKDKDGKPTEVAITYPINFYLL
;
A
#
# COMPACT_ATOMS: atom_id res chain seq x y z
N MET A 1 58.87 -21.38 22.86
CA MET A 1 57.68 -20.65 23.27
C MET A 1 57.22 -19.55 22.30
N LYS A 2 58.04 -19.07 21.39
CA LYS A 2 57.62 -18.05 20.39
C LYS A 2 56.81 -18.59 19.21
N LYS A 3 56.73 -19.90 19.02
CA LYS A 3 56.01 -20.54 17.90
C LYS A 3 54.50 -20.64 18.10
N TYR A 4 54.02 -20.52 19.32
CA TYR A 4 52.58 -20.65 19.63
C TYR A 4 51.84 -19.31 19.60
N ILE A 5 52.55 -18.20 19.67
CA ILE A 5 51.95 -16.85 19.62
C ILE A 5 51.49 -16.49 18.21
N LEU A 6 52.19 -17.01 17.19
CA LEU A 6 51.84 -16.74 15.79
C LEU A 6 50.59 -17.50 15.30
N ILE A 7 50.28 -18.62 15.94
CA ILE A 7 49.09 -19.42 15.57
C ILE A 7 47.83 -18.81 16.17
N LEU A 8 47.93 -18.15 17.30
CA LEU A 8 46.75 -17.47 17.94
C LEU A 8 46.35 -16.18 17.22
N LEU A 9 47.27 -15.54 16.51
CA LEU A 9 46.96 -14.33 15.74
C LEU A 9 46.32 -14.64 14.38
N ALA A 10 46.50 -15.84 13.84
CA ALA A 10 45.86 -16.26 12.57
C ALA A 10 44.40 -16.65 12.73
N LEU A 11 43.94 -16.97 13.95
CA LEU A 11 42.54 -17.36 14.24
C LEU A 11 41.61 -16.16 14.47
N LEU A 12 42.16 -14.96 14.59
CA LEU A 12 41.32 -13.73 14.76
C LEU A 12 40.91 -13.09 13.45
N PHE A 13 41.33 -13.62 12.28
CA PHE A 13 40.97 -13.14 10.97
C PHE A 13 39.93 -14.04 10.26
N VAL A 14 39.40 -15.05 10.93
CA VAL A 14 38.30 -15.84 10.35
C VAL A 14 36.99 -15.14 10.61
N GLY A 15 36.60 -14.34 9.61
CA GLY A 15 35.21 -14.29 9.23
C GLY A 15 34.35 -13.38 10.08
N PHE A 16 34.46 -12.10 9.89
CA PHE A 16 33.27 -11.26 9.87
C PHE A 16 32.91 -11.00 8.42
N SER A 17 32.64 -12.07 7.68
CA SER A 17 31.74 -11.96 6.53
C SER A 17 30.35 -11.77 7.11
N TYR A 18 30.06 -10.57 7.55
CA TYR A 18 28.66 -10.17 7.55
C TYR A 18 28.23 -10.23 6.08
N ALA A 19 27.40 -11.20 5.78
CA ALA A 19 26.58 -11.12 4.60
C ALA A 19 25.96 -9.71 4.65
N GLN A 20 26.37 -8.88 3.70
CA GLN A 20 25.59 -7.72 3.37
C GLN A 20 24.23 -8.28 2.97
N THR A 21 23.32 -8.29 3.90
CA THR A 21 21.90 -8.31 3.57
C THR A 21 21.75 -7.17 2.59
N GLU A 22 21.49 -7.53 1.34
CA GLU A 22 21.03 -6.58 0.36
C GLU A 22 20.04 -5.68 1.07
N ASP A 23 20.38 -4.41 1.11
CA ASP A 23 19.52 -3.32 1.49
C ASP A 23 18.30 -3.43 0.56
N ASN A 24 17.33 -4.24 0.96
CA ASN A 24 15.96 -4.04 0.57
C ASN A 24 15.60 -2.73 1.26
N LYS A 25 16.07 -1.66 0.65
CA LYS A 25 15.70 -0.30 0.96
C LYS A 25 14.18 -0.26 0.79
N GLU A 26 13.51 -0.60 1.88
CA GLU A 26 12.11 -0.31 2.04
C GLU A 26 12.00 1.17 1.70
N LYS A 27 11.52 1.42 0.48
CA LYS A 27 11.37 2.77 -0.06
C LYS A 27 10.40 3.46 0.88
N THR A 28 10.93 4.17 1.84
CA THR A 28 10.14 4.87 2.84
C THR A 28 9.16 5.77 2.09
N LEU A 29 7.88 5.67 2.42
CA LEU A 29 6.80 6.46 1.81
C LEU A 29 7.10 7.98 1.82
N GLU A 30 8.05 8.41 2.64
CA GLU A 30 8.52 9.79 2.76
C GLU A 30 9.26 10.32 1.52
N GLU A 31 9.83 9.43 0.69
CA GLU A 31 10.53 9.82 -0.55
C GLU A 31 9.62 9.78 -1.80
N LEU A 32 8.37 9.35 -1.64
CA LEU A 32 7.44 9.23 -2.75
C LEU A 32 6.52 10.44 -2.85
N ILE A 33 6.35 10.95 -4.05
CA ILE A 33 5.27 11.90 -4.35
C ILE A 33 3.96 11.10 -4.40
N THR A 34 3.03 11.47 -3.55
CA THR A 34 1.74 10.81 -3.37
C THR A 34 0.97 10.68 -4.70
N PRO A 35 0.35 9.52 -4.99
CA PRO A 35 -0.57 9.41 -6.12
C PRO A 35 -1.75 10.36 -5.94
N GLN A 36 -2.36 10.79 -7.05
CA GLN A 36 -3.40 11.81 -7.02
C GLN A 36 -4.63 11.41 -7.85
N PHE A 37 -5.79 11.85 -7.41
CA PHE A 37 -6.92 12.02 -8.30
C PHE A 37 -6.69 13.23 -9.19
N LYS A 38 -7.23 13.24 -10.41
CA LYS A 38 -7.08 14.35 -11.35
C LYS A 38 -7.56 15.69 -10.78
N GLU A 39 -8.58 15.66 -9.94
CA GLU A 39 -9.11 16.85 -9.27
C GLU A 39 -8.14 17.48 -8.25
N CYS A 40 -7.16 16.72 -7.78
CA CYS A 40 -6.13 17.19 -6.85
C CYS A 40 -4.87 17.72 -7.56
N GLU A 41 -4.73 17.52 -8.86
CA GLU A 41 -3.51 17.85 -9.62
C GLU A 41 -3.26 19.38 -9.71
N ASN A 42 -4.31 20.15 -9.94
CA ASN A 42 -4.21 21.60 -10.20
C ASN A 42 -4.13 22.45 -8.94
N ILE A 43 -4.03 21.83 -7.80
CA ILE A 43 -3.99 22.54 -6.53
C ILE A 43 -2.52 22.78 -6.18
N ASN A 44 -2.12 24.04 -6.15
CA ASN A 44 -0.78 24.43 -5.72
C ASN A 44 -0.66 24.28 -4.19
N ILE A 45 -0.72 23.02 -3.74
CA ILE A 45 -0.69 22.66 -2.33
C ILE A 45 0.61 21.95 -1.97
N PRO A 46 1.10 22.15 -0.72
CA PRO A 46 2.24 21.40 -0.21
C PRO A 46 1.99 19.88 -0.24
N GLU A 47 3.06 19.09 -0.34
CA GLU A 47 2.99 17.62 -0.44
C GLU A 47 2.16 16.98 0.68
N ASN A 48 2.30 17.46 1.92
CA ASN A 48 1.50 16.98 3.04
C ASN A 48 -0.02 17.16 2.85
N LYS A 49 -0.44 18.18 2.12
CA LYS A 49 -1.85 18.42 1.80
C LYS A 49 -2.32 17.62 0.60
N ARG A 50 -1.41 17.19 -0.28
CA ARG A 50 -1.74 16.30 -1.40
C ARG A 50 -2.22 14.94 -0.91
N PHE A 51 -1.55 14.40 0.11
CA PHE A 51 -1.99 13.17 0.75
C PHE A 51 -3.41 13.30 1.33
N VAL A 52 -3.72 14.42 1.97
CA VAL A 52 -5.08 14.70 2.50
C VAL A 52 -6.09 14.72 1.37
N CYS A 53 -5.84 15.43 0.27
CA CYS A 53 -6.72 15.46 -0.89
C CYS A 53 -6.95 14.06 -1.47
N PHE A 54 -5.90 13.29 -1.65
CA PHE A 54 -5.99 11.90 -2.12
C PHE A 54 -6.88 11.06 -1.22
N LYS A 55 -6.64 11.10 0.09
CA LYS A 55 -7.41 10.33 1.07
C LYS A 55 -8.89 10.74 1.07
N GLU A 56 -9.19 12.02 1.07
CA GLU A 56 -10.58 12.53 1.05
C GLU A 56 -11.32 12.10 -0.23
N ARG A 57 -10.66 12.11 -1.37
CA ARG A 57 -11.24 11.65 -2.64
C ARG A 57 -11.47 10.14 -2.65
N LEU A 58 -10.55 9.36 -2.10
CA LEU A 58 -10.71 7.92 -1.96
C LEU A 58 -11.88 7.59 -1.03
N ASP A 59 -11.95 8.24 0.14
CA ASP A 59 -13.05 8.06 1.09
C ASP A 59 -14.39 8.44 0.45
N LYS A 60 -14.44 9.50 -0.33
CA LYS A 60 -15.65 9.94 -1.06
C LYS A 60 -16.05 8.91 -2.12
N HIS A 61 -15.09 8.40 -2.90
CA HIS A 61 -15.35 7.36 -3.89
C HIS A 61 -15.95 6.12 -3.23
N VAL A 62 -15.35 5.65 -2.14
CA VAL A 62 -15.85 4.48 -1.40
C VAL A 62 -17.27 4.72 -0.91
N ARG A 63 -17.54 5.85 -0.25
CA ARG A 63 -18.90 6.18 0.24
C ARG A 63 -19.94 6.23 -0.88
N ASN A 64 -19.60 6.85 -2.01
CA ASN A 64 -20.54 7.02 -3.13
C ASN A 64 -20.77 5.73 -3.91
N THR A 65 -19.82 4.83 -3.89
CA THR A 65 -19.85 3.56 -4.65
C THR A 65 -20.37 2.40 -3.79
N PHE A 66 -20.26 2.52 -2.47
CA PHE A 66 -20.65 1.49 -1.50
C PHE A 66 -22.09 1.05 -1.69
N LYS A 67 -22.28 -0.26 -1.80
CA LYS A 67 -23.59 -0.89 -1.81
C LYS A 67 -23.56 -2.14 -0.96
N TYR A 68 -24.34 -2.16 0.12
CA TYR A 68 -24.40 -3.35 0.95
C TYR A 68 -25.03 -4.50 0.16
N PRO A 69 -24.38 -5.66 0.03
CA PRO A 69 -24.98 -6.80 -0.68
C PRO A 69 -26.27 -7.27 0.00
N GLU A 70 -27.36 -7.39 -0.77
CA GLU A 70 -28.68 -7.77 -0.22
C GLU A 70 -28.65 -9.12 0.51
N LYS A 71 -27.92 -10.09 -0.03
CA LYS A 71 -27.75 -11.42 0.60
C LYS A 71 -27.03 -11.31 1.95
N ALA A 72 -26.08 -10.37 2.06
CA ALA A 72 -25.39 -10.12 3.32
C ALA A 72 -26.30 -9.45 4.35
N ILE A 73 -27.18 -8.54 3.92
CA ILE A 73 -28.21 -7.95 4.79
C ILE A 73 -29.15 -9.04 5.33
N LYS A 74 -29.68 -9.88 4.46
CA LYS A 74 -30.61 -10.96 4.84
C LYS A 74 -29.98 -11.95 5.83
N LYS A 75 -28.70 -12.22 5.69
CA LYS A 75 -27.95 -13.14 6.55
C LYS A 75 -27.28 -12.46 7.74
N LYS A 76 -27.46 -11.14 7.90
CA LYS A 76 -26.83 -10.32 8.95
C LYS A 76 -25.30 -10.46 8.98
N ILE A 77 -24.69 -10.54 7.80
CA ILE A 77 -23.24 -10.62 7.66
C ILE A 77 -22.65 -9.21 7.76
N VAL A 78 -21.79 -9.02 8.73
CA VAL A 78 -21.11 -7.77 9.05
C VAL A 78 -19.62 -8.01 9.23
N GLY A 79 -18.84 -6.96 9.23
CA GLY A 79 -17.44 -7.01 9.59
C GLY A 79 -16.56 -6.05 8.81
N ARG A 80 -15.29 -6.06 9.13
CA ARG A 80 -14.26 -5.25 8.48
C ARG A 80 -13.62 -6.03 7.34
N VAL A 81 -13.46 -5.36 6.23
CA VAL A 81 -12.69 -5.84 5.08
C VAL A 81 -11.45 -4.98 4.92
N ASP A 82 -10.27 -5.58 4.88
CA ASP A 82 -9.03 -4.90 4.53
C ASP A 82 -8.65 -5.29 3.10
N ILE A 83 -8.74 -4.35 2.18
CA ILE A 83 -8.38 -4.55 0.78
C ILE A 83 -7.04 -3.88 0.47
N THR A 84 -6.11 -4.66 -0.06
CA THR A 84 -4.81 -4.17 -0.53
C THR A 84 -4.81 -4.11 -2.05
N PHE A 85 -4.51 -2.96 -2.60
CA PHE A 85 -4.44 -2.75 -4.04
C PHE A 85 -3.19 -1.95 -4.41
N CYS A 86 -2.74 -2.15 -5.63
CA CYS A 86 -1.62 -1.42 -6.22
C CYS A 86 -2.14 -0.34 -7.17
N ILE A 87 -1.60 0.86 -7.05
CA ILE A 87 -1.72 1.90 -8.07
C ILE A 87 -0.50 1.74 -8.97
N ASN A 88 -0.72 1.27 -10.20
CA ASN A 88 0.33 0.96 -11.15
C ASN A 88 1.00 2.24 -11.70
N THR A 89 2.11 2.07 -12.38
CA THR A 89 2.86 3.20 -12.99
C THR A 89 2.07 3.98 -14.03
N ASP A 90 1.03 3.40 -14.60
CA ASP A 90 0.09 4.04 -15.53
C ASP A 90 -1.16 4.60 -14.85
N GLY A 91 -1.24 4.50 -13.52
CA GLY A 91 -2.39 4.96 -12.72
C GLY A 91 -3.57 3.99 -12.65
N THR A 92 -3.48 2.83 -13.29
CA THR A 92 -4.49 1.77 -13.17
C THR A 92 -4.39 1.03 -11.84
N ILE A 93 -5.47 0.37 -11.44
CA ILE A 93 -5.58 -0.31 -10.16
C ILE A 93 -5.51 -1.82 -10.34
N THR A 94 -4.71 -2.48 -9.51
CA THR A 94 -4.66 -3.94 -9.41
C THR A 94 -4.92 -4.36 -7.97
N THR A 95 -5.95 -5.17 -7.73
CA THR A 95 -6.19 -5.75 -6.41
C THR A 95 -5.16 -6.82 -6.11
N ILE A 96 -4.47 -6.69 -4.96
CA ILE A 96 -3.44 -7.63 -4.52
C ILE A 96 -4.03 -8.69 -3.61
N SER A 97 -4.74 -8.27 -2.56
CA SER A 97 -5.33 -9.16 -1.56
C SER A 97 -6.53 -8.55 -0.87
N VAL A 98 -7.41 -9.39 -0.36
CA VAL A 98 -8.55 -8.97 0.44
C VAL A 98 -8.68 -9.89 1.65
N LYS A 99 -8.72 -9.30 2.83
CA LYS A 99 -9.05 -10.00 4.08
C LYS A 99 -10.47 -9.62 4.47
N ALA A 100 -11.38 -10.58 4.36
CA ALA A 100 -12.79 -10.38 4.64
C ALA A 100 -13.36 -11.54 5.45
N PRO A 101 -14.32 -11.31 6.35
CA PRO A 101 -14.99 -12.36 7.11
C PRO A 101 -15.93 -13.22 6.25
N HIS A 102 -16.33 -12.72 5.08
CA HIS A 102 -17.25 -13.41 4.18
C HIS A 102 -17.04 -12.99 2.72
N LYS A 103 -17.24 -13.95 1.80
CA LYS A 103 -17.09 -13.75 0.35
C LYS A 103 -17.95 -12.63 -0.22
N LEU A 104 -19.17 -12.46 0.29
CA LEU A 104 -20.07 -11.38 -0.15
C LEU A 104 -19.49 -9.99 0.12
N LEU A 105 -18.84 -9.80 1.27
CA LEU A 105 -18.19 -8.54 1.61
C LEU A 105 -16.88 -8.35 0.83
N GLU A 106 -16.14 -9.44 0.61
CA GLU A 106 -14.95 -9.44 -0.24
C GLU A 106 -15.26 -8.96 -1.66
N ASN A 107 -16.31 -9.51 -2.27
CA ASN A 107 -16.69 -9.16 -3.63
C ASN A 107 -17.12 -7.70 -3.75
N GLU A 108 -17.83 -7.18 -2.78
CA GLU A 108 -18.22 -5.76 -2.76
C GLU A 108 -17.02 -4.84 -2.60
N ALA A 109 -16.09 -5.15 -1.70
CA ALA A 109 -14.86 -4.38 -1.53
C ALA A 109 -14.04 -4.33 -2.83
N LYS A 110 -13.89 -5.46 -3.52
CA LYS A 110 -13.24 -5.52 -4.84
C LYS A 110 -13.94 -4.64 -5.85
N ARG A 111 -15.27 -4.73 -5.94
CA ARG A 111 -16.06 -3.92 -6.88
C ARG A 111 -15.84 -2.42 -6.66
N ILE A 112 -15.84 -1.98 -5.41
CA ILE A 112 -15.62 -0.58 -5.04
C ILE A 112 -14.24 -0.10 -5.51
N ILE A 113 -13.19 -0.83 -5.18
CA ILE A 113 -11.81 -0.44 -5.49
C ILE A 113 -11.52 -0.56 -6.99
N GLU A 114 -11.98 -1.60 -7.66
CA GLU A 114 -11.81 -1.80 -9.10
C GLU A 114 -12.59 -0.79 -9.95
N SER A 115 -13.57 -0.10 -9.35
CA SER A 115 -14.31 1.00 -10.00
C SER A 115 -13.63 2.37 -9.89
N LEU A 116 -12.47 2.46 -9.21
CA LEU A 116 -11.69 3.69 -9.18
C LEU A 116 -11.32 4.14 -10.59
N PRO A 117 -11.35 5.45 -10.87
CA PRO A 117 -10.86 5.96 -12.13
C PRO A 117 -9.34 5.78 -12.24
N THR A 118 -8.79 5.94 -13.45
CA THR A 118 -7.34 6.02 -13.62
C THR A 118 -6.80 7.20 -12.84
N LEU A 119 -5.85 6.94 -11.97
CA LEU A 119 -5.21 7.93 -11.11
C LEU A 119 -3.93 8.47 -11.75
N ILE A 120 -3.42 9.58 -11.21
CA ILE A 120 -2.06 10.01 -11.46
C ILE A 120 -1.18 9.17 -10.56
N PRO A 121 -0.22 8.39 -11.11
CA PRO A 121 0.60 7.50 -10.30
C PRO A 121 1.52 8.25 -9.34
N ALA A 122 1.94 7.57 -8.28
CA ALA A 122 3.02 8.06 -7.44
C ALA A 122 4.29 8.26 -8.27
N LYS A 123 5.16 9.17 -7.83
CA LYS A 123 6.45 9.42 -8.46
C LYS A 123 7.55 9.24 -7.43
N ASP A 124 8.70 8.77 -7.87
CA ASP A 124 9.89 8.75 -7.05
C ASP A 124 10.55 10.15 -6.99
N LYS A 125 11.64 10.26 -6.24
CA LYS A 125 12.42 11.51 -6.09
C LYS A 125 12.92 12.09 -7.43
N ASP A 126 13.08 11.24 -8.44
CA ASP A 126 13.55 11.63 -9.78
C ASP A 126 12.38 12.00 -10.73
N GLY A 127 11.14 11.98 -10.21
CA GLY A 127 9.94 12.28 -10.96
C GLY A 127 9.43 11.14 -11.84
N LYS A 128 9.98 9.94 -11.70
CA LYS A 128 9.54 8.75 -12.46
C LYS A 128 8.29 8.15 -11.82
N PRO A 129 7.28 7.77 -12.63
CA PRO A 129 6.13 7.02 -12.15
C PRO A 129 6.59 5.73 -11.46
N THR A 130 6.05 5.47 -10.29
CA THR A 130 6.32 4.27 -9.51
C THR A 130 5.02 3.68 -8.99
N GLU A 131 4.97 2.38 -8.85
CA GLU A 131 3.82 1.71 -8.25
C GLU A 131 3.82 1.84 -6.74
N VAL A 132 2.64 1.89 -6.15
CA VAL A 132 2.47 1.93 -4.70
C VAL A 132 1.32 1.04 -4.29
N ALA A 133 1.52 0.25 -3.22
CA ALA A 133 0.48 -0.57 -2.61
C ALA A 133 -0.16 0.17 -1.44
N ILE A 134 -1.49 0.11 -1.38
CA ILE A 134 -2.29 0.75 -0.33
C ILE A 134 -3.24 -0.30 0.24
N THR A 135 -3.33 -0.35 1.57
CA THR A 135 -4.36 -1.13 2.27
C THR A 135 -5.45 -0.18 2.77
N TYR A 136 -6.68 -0.44 2.38
CA TYR A 136 -7.83 0.37 2.74
C TYR A 136 -8.88 -0.44 3.49
N PRO A 137 -9.33 0.00 4.68
CA PRO A 137 -10.36 -0.69 5.45
C PRO A 137 -11.76 -0.25 4.99
N ILE A 138 -12.65 -1.21 4.79
CA ILE A 138 -14.06 -0.97 4.54
C ILE A 138 -14.86 -1.69 5.63
N ASN A 139 -15.66 -0.95 6.38
CA ASN A 139 -16.45 -1.49 7.46
C ASN A 139 -17.91 -1.67 7.02
N PHE A 140 -18.41 -2.88 7.20
CA PHE A 140 -19.79 -3.26 6.92
C PHE A 140 -20.57 -3.40 8.22
N TYR A 141 -21.48 -2.49 8.46
CA TYR A 141 -22.36 -2.50 9.63
C TYR A 141 -23.82 -2.51 9.21
N LEU A 142 -24.66 -3.17 10.00
CA LEU A 142 -26.11 -3.07 9.91
C LEU A 142 -26.62 -2.26 11.10
N LEU A 143 -27.47 -1.29 10.79
CA LEU A 143 -28.14 -0.49 11.81
C LEU A 143 -29.36 -1.23 12.38
#